data_7c3361b24aaadede2f98d7f44355ec8d
#
_entry.id   7c3361b24aaadede2f98d7f44355ec8d
#
_cell.length_a   1.000
_cell.length_b   1.000
_cell.length_c   1.000
_cell.angle_alpha   90.00
_cell.angle_beta   90.00
_cell.angle_gamma   90.00
#
_symmetry.space_group_name_H-M   'P 1'
#
loop_
_entity.id
_entity.type
_entity.pdbx_description
1 polymer ?
#
loop_
_entity_poly.entity_id
_entity_poly.type
_entity_poly.pdbx_seq_one_letter_code
_entity_poly.pdbx_strand_id
1 'polypeptide(L)'
;MQLSFKSKERSMKRKLFVYMFFLVTTISITLLMGLFLFGRLGTTEQDFHKDLTTQSEYFTKNMENYWDDLASMNIALADNMEAILETTLANQGLTFQQLQDNPNAIYSLENDMIQPLGQYLERSNCSGAYVQLDTTINSTLDNAQTQRSGVYLQKTTMSYSKEDLILYRGIANIGKKHGIMPHRKWRQEFDITLVPDYEELKKGNFDYSLSNIIQLPYTGERIALLRVPLVGKDGTFYGLCGFEISQSWFKFAHSQPSTLNHLTCLLVPDSDSIITNEGFSTGSQNGFYYMPNGDLSIKPIGNNLLRIISKNRNYIGVKNTVQISKYQTYSTYVMILDSDYNRAIVKSNIELFFFTIVLLLFVFLGCSFFSQRYLSPILKGLEQLRKDNKNSMRYDVQEIDDLLDFLSSKDYEVENKMLTLELEMQENRKKLQQIENEHEAIQKEYDRAKKEVERLTTKRIDDIDEDEYKRF
;
A
#
# COMPACT_ATOMS: atom_id res chain seq x y z
N MET A 1 -32.62 7.51 -58.58
CA MET A 1 -33.16 8.52 -57.70
C MET A 1 -32.06 9.57 -57.46
N GLN A 2 -32.00 10.59 -58.32
CA GLN A 2 -31.00 11.67 -58.22
C GLN A 2 -31.49 12.70 -57.21
N LEU A 3 -30.83 12.76 -56.07
CA LEU A 3 -31.02 13.81 -55.09
C LEU A 3 -30.41 15.10 -55.59
N SER A 4 -31.23 15.93 -56.23
CA SER A 4 -30.91 17.30 -56.59
C SER A 4 -30.78 18.15 -55.31
N PHE A 5 -29.56 18.35 -54.86
CA PHE A 5 -29.26 19.36 -53.87
C PHE A 5 -29.37 20.76 -54.50
N LYS A 6 -30.55 21.37 -54.45
CA LYS A 6 -30.71 22.81 -54.65
C LYS A 6 -29.77 23.55 -53.68
N SER A 7 -28.68 24.05 -54.17
CA SER A 7 -27.79 24.91 -53.38
C SER A 7 -28.50 26.24 -53.11
N LYS A 8 -29.17 26.31 -51.96
CA LYS A 8 -29.61 27.58 -51.38
C LYS A 8 -28.33 28.40 -51.19
N GLU A 9 -28.23 29.56 -51.84
CA GLU A 9 -27.10 30.47 -51.68
C GLU A 9 -26.87 30.77 -50.20
N ARG A 10 -25.96 30.04 -49.61
CA ARG A 10 -25.58 30.25 -48.21
C ARG A 10 -24.73 31.51 -48.17
N SER A 11 -25.16 32.51 -47.36
CA SER A 11 -24.43 33.74 -47.10
C SER A 11 -22.91 33.42 -46.93
N MET A 12 -22.04 34.17 -47.62
CA MET A 12 -20.60 34.04 -47.56
C MET A 12 -20.05 34.03 -46.12
N LYS A 13 -20.70 34.83 -45.25
CA LYS A 13 -20.48 34.88 -43.81
C LYS A 13 -20.66 33.48 -43.15
N ARG A 14 -21.72 32.73 -43.52
CA ARG A 14 -22.00 31.43 -42.98
C ARG A 14 -21.02 30.35 -43.46
N LYS A 15 -20.64 30.42 -44.75
CA LYS A 15 -19.61 29.53 -45.31
C LYS A 15 -18.26 29.75 -44.61
N LEU A 16 -17.85 30.99 -44.42
CA LEU A 16 -16.57 31.35 -43.82
C LEU A 16 -16.52 30.99 -42.32
N PHE A 17 -17.62 31.23 -41.59
CA PHE A 17 -17.78 30.78 -40.22
C PHE A 17 -17.61 29.25 -40.11
N VAL A 18 -18.25 28.49 -41.00
CA VAL A 18 -18.17 27.03 -41.03
C VAL A 18 -16.71 26.58 -41.32
N TYR A 19 -16.03 27.20 -42.30
CA TYR A 19 -14.65 26.86 -42.58
C TYR A 19 -13.72 27.18 -41.41
N MET A 20 -13.88 28.34 -40.77
CA MET A 20 -13.09 28.72 -39.58
C MET A 20 -13.34 27.76 -38.42
N PHE A 21 -14.63 27.42 -38.21
CA PHE A 21 -14.99 26.46 -37.17
C PHE A 21 -14.35 25.09 -37.43
N PHE A 22 -14.45 24.56 -38.64
CA PHE A 22 -13.82 23.30 -39.01
C PHE A 22 -12.29 23.37 -38.87
N LEU A 23 -11.64 24.41 -39.31
CA LEU A 23 -10.19 24.57 -39.18
C LEU A 23 -9.75 24.52 -37.72
N VAL A 24 -10.37 25.33 -36.86
CA VAL A 24 -10.01 25.39 -35.43
C VAL A 24 -10.37 24.09 -34.73
N THR A 25 -11.51 23.47 -35.07
CA THR A 25 -11.89 22.16 -34.52
C THR A 25 -10.88 21.08 -34.92
N THR A 26 -10.42 21.08 -36.18
CA THR A 26 -9.38 20.16 -36.66
C THR A 26 -8.08 20.33 -35.89
N ILE A 27 -7.64 21.59 -35.72
CA ILE A 27 -6.43 21.89 -34.92
C ILE A 27 -6.59 21.43 -33.47
N SER A 28 -7.76 21.67 -32.87
CA SER A 28 -8.05 21.23 -31.49
C SER A 28 -8.06 19.71 -31.35
N ILE A 29 -8.65 19.01 -32.31
CA ILE A 29 -8.66 17.52 -32.32
C ILE A 29 -7.22 17.00 -32.51
N THR A 30 -6.44 17.62 -33.40
CA THR A 30 -5.03 17.22 -33.61
C THR A 30 -4.20 17.43 -32.35
N LEU A 31 -4.43 18.54 -31.64
CA LEU A 31 -3.75 18.85 -30.37
C LEU A 31 -4.15 17.86 -29.26
N LEU A 32 -5.46 17.54 -29.15
CA LEU A 32 -5.95 16.51 -28.22
C LEU A 32 -5.37 15.13 -28.54
N MET A 33 -5.35 14.77 -29.82
CA MET A 33 -4.77 13.51 -30.28
C MET A 33 -3.25 13.45 -30.02
N GLY A 34 -2.55 14.59 -30.19
CA GLY A 34 -1.15 14.72 -29.80
C GLY A 34 -0.95 14.51 -28.29
N LEU A 35 -1.74 15.16 -27.44
CA LEU A 35 -1.69 14.97 -25.99
C LEU A 35 -1.98 13.52 -25.58
N PHE A 36 -2.88 12.84 -26.28
CA PHE A 36 -3.16 11.41 -26.08
C PHE A 36 -1.97 10.53 -26.51
N LEU A 37 -1.41 10.77 -27.70
CA LEU A 37 -0.28 9.99 -28.23
C LEU A 37 1.01 10.20 -27.41
N PHE A 38 1.21 11.39 -26.83
CA PHE A 38 2.33 11.65 -25.92
C PHE A 38 2.10 11.15 -24.49
N GLY A 39 1.05 10.35 -24.24
CA GLY A 39 0.81 9.67 -22.98
C GLY A 39 0.41 10.58 -21.80
N ARG A 40 0.08 11.86 -22.08
CA ARG A 40 -0.41 12.79 -21.03
C ARG A 40 -1.90 12.67 -20.73
N LEU A 41 -2.63 11.95 -21.58
CA LEU A 41 -4.04 11.65 -21.42
C LEU A 41 -4.18 10.12 -21.36
N GLY A 42 -4.41 9.56 -20.19
CA GLY A 42 -4.53 8.12 -20.00
C GLY A 42 -3.55 7.52 -18.98
N THR A 43 -2.76 8.36 -18.30
CA THR A 43 -1.77 7.93 -17.30
C THR A 43 -2.41 7.42 -16.00
N THR A 44 -3.67 7.76 -15.71
CA THR A 44 -4.33 7.44 -14.44
C THR A 44 -4.34 5.93 -14.14
N GLU A 45 -4.59 5.10 -15.14
CA GLU A 45 -4.56 3.65 -14.97
C GLU A 45 -3.12 3.15 -14.75
N GLN A 46 -2.16 3.68 -15.52
CA GLN A 46 -0.75 3.32 -15.41
C GLN A 46 -0.15 3.84 -14.09
N ASP A 47 -0.49 5.06 -13.67
CA ASP A 47 -0.06 5.64 -12.41
C ASP A 47 -0.61 4.83 -11.25
N PHE A 48 -1.89 4.46 -11.32
CA PHE A 48 -2.53 3.63 -10.30
C PHE A 48 -1.89 2.24 -10.20
N HIS A 49 -1.60 1.63 -11.34
CA HIS A 49 -0.89 0.36 -11.41
C HIS A 49 0.51 0.47 -10.79
N LYS A 50 1.25 1.53 -11.14
CA LYS A 50 2.58 1.80 -10.60
C LYS A 50 2.54 2.00 -9.09
N ASP A 51 1.60 2.81 -8.59
CA ASP A 51 1.44 3.06 -7.15
C ASP A 51 1.11 1.77 -6.40
N LEU A 52 0.21 0.94 -6.94
CA LEU A 52 -0.17 -0.33 -6.33
C LEU A 52 1.00 -1.33 -6.33
N THR A 53 1.77 -1.39 -7.43
CA THR A 53 2.97 -2.24 -7.54
C THR A 53 4.04 -1.79 -6.55
N THR A 54 4.34 -0.50 -6.51
CA THR A 54 5.31 0.07 -5.56
C THR A 54 4.91 -0.19 -4.11
N GLN A 55 3.62 -0.03 -3.80
CA GLN A 55 3.10 -0.32 -2.46
C GLN A 55 3.20 -1.82 -2.13
N SER A 56 3.00 -2.69 -3.12
CA SER A 56 3.14 -4.13 -2.96
C SER A 56 4.59 -4.54 -2.72
N GLU A 57 5.53 -4.00 -3.47
CA GLU A 57 6.97 -4.24 -3.28
C GLU A 57 7.43 -3.76 -1.90
N TYR A 58 6.97 -2.57 -1.50
CA TYR A 58 7.28 -2.02 -0.17
C TYR A 58 6.75 -2.90 0.96
N PHE A 59 5.48 -3.33 0.88
CA PHE A 59 4.90 -4.22 1.88
C PHE A 59 5.63 -5.57 1.93
N THR A 60 5.92 -6.15 0.76
CA THR A 60 6.63 -7.44 0.65
C THR A 60 8.01 -7.34 1.29
N LYS A 61 8.76 -6.29 0.98
CA LYS A 61 10.10 -6.09 1.55
C LYS A 61 10.07 -5.88 3.07
N ASN A 62 9.05 -5.16 3.56
CA ASN A 62 8.85 -5.01 5.00
C ASN A 62 8.56 -6.36 5.68
N MET A 63 7.79 -7.24 5.01
CA MET A 63 7.51 -8.58 5.53
C MET A 63 8.76 -9.46 5.54
N GLU A 64 9.56 -9.44 4.48
CA GLU A 64 10.85 -10.16 4.47
C GLU A 64 11.72 -9.74 5.64
N ASN A 65 11.98 -8.44 5.79
CA ASN A 65 12.80 -7.92 6.88
C ASN A 65 12.22 -8.27 8.27
N TYR A 66 10.90 -8.19 8.42
CA TYR A 66 10.22 -8.53 9.66
C TYR A 66 10.43 -10.00 10.06
N TRP A 67 10.28 -10.92 9.10
CA TRP A 67 10.44 -12.34 9.37
C TRP A 67 11.89 -12.71 9.62
N ASP A 68 12.84 -12.13 8.89
CA ASP A 68 14.28 -12.35 9.10
C ASP A 68 14.71 -11.89 10.50
N ASP A 69 14.28 -10.70 10.91
CA ASP A 69 14.56 -10.16 12.24
C ASP A 69 13.95 -11.03 13.33
N LEU A 70 12.68 -11.40 13.17
CA LEU A 70 11.97 -12.19 14.19
C LEU A 70 12.52 -13.61 14.28
N ALA A 71 12.89 -14.24 13.15
CA ALA A 71 13.51 -15.55 13.13
C ALA A 71 14.89 -15.54 13.82
N SER A 72 15.71 -14.53 13.55
CA SER A 72 17.01 -14.36 14.19
C SER A 72 16.89 -14.20 15.71
N MET A 73 15.92 -13.39 16.15
CA MET A 73 15.62 -13.22 17.58
C MET A 73 15.09 -14.51 18.22
N ASN A 74 14.32 -15.29 17.46
CA ASN A 74 13.75 -16.54 17.95
C ASN A 74 14.82 -17.62 18.16
N ILE A 75 15.78 -17.73 17.26
CA ILE A 75 16.93 -18.62 17.40
C ILE A 75 17.76 -18.20 18.63
N ALA A 76 18.05 -16.90 18.77
CA ALA A 76 18.80 -16.41 19.94
C ALA A 76 18.03 -16.62 21.27
N LEU A 77 16.69 -16.56 21.24
CA LEU A 77 15.85 -16.93 22.38
C LEU A 77 16.03 -18.41 22.71
N ALA A 78 15.99 -19.29 21.69
CA ALA A 78 16.13 -20.73 21.88
C ALA A 78 17.49 -21.08 22.51
N ASP A 79 18.57 -20.56 21.96
CA ASP A 79 19.93 -20.75 22.49
C ASP A 79 20.03 -20.32 23.97
N ASN A 80 19.41 -19.20 24.31
CA ASN A 80 19.41 -18.70 25.70
C ASN A 80 18.57 -19.60 26.62
N MET A 81 17.40 -20.06 26.17
CA MET A 81 16.54 -20.93 26.96
C MET A 81 17.17 -22.31 27.17
N GLU A 82 17.86 -22.86 26.17
CA GLU A 82 18.62 -24.10 26.28
C GLU A 82 19.74 -23.96 27.29
N ALA A 83 20.52 -22.87 27.25
CA ALA A 83 21.57 -22.61 28.19
C ALA A 83 21.08 -22.51 29.65
N ILE A 84 19.94 -21.83 29.86
CA ILE A 84 19.28 -21.74 31.18
C ILE A 84 18.85 -23.14 31.64
N LEU A 85 18.20 -23.91 30.76
CA LEU A 85 17.73 -25.24 31.07
C LEU A 85 18.86 -26.17 31.45
N GLU A 86 19.91 -26.26 30.60
CA GLU A 86 21.08 -27.08 30.87
C GLU A 86 21.77 -26.69 32.19
N THR A 87 21.92 -25.37 32.44
CA THR A 87 22.56 -24.85 33.66
C THR A 87 21.73 -25.19 34.90
N THR A 88 20.42 -25.00 34.84
CA THR A 88 19.54 -25.27 35.97
C THR A 88 19.47 -26.78 36.30
N LEU A 89 19.39 -27.63 35.27
CA LEU A 89 19.45 -29.09 35.43
C LEU A 89 20.80 -29.53 36.03
N ALA A 90 21.92 -29.04 35.52
CA ALA A 90 23.23 -29.37 36.04
C ALA A 90 23.41 -28.96 37.52
N ASN A 91 22.94 -27.74 37.87
CA ASN A 91 23.01 -27.26 39.26
C ASN A 91 22.19 -28.09 40.25
N GLN A 92 21.10 -28.70 39.75
CA GLN A 92 20.22 -29.57 40.55
C GLN A 92 20.62 -31.04 40.47
N GLY A 93 21.55 -31.41 39.62
CA GLY A 93 21.96 -32.80 39.39
C GLY A 93 20.87 -33.65 38.78
N LEU A 94 19.98 -33.03 37.96
CA LEU A 94 18.82 -33.67 37.34
C LEU A 94 19.03 -33.86 35.84
N THR A 95 18.44 -34.90 35.30
CA THR A 95 18.20 -35.02 33.84
C THR A 95 16.87 -34.41 33.46
N PHE A 96 16.67 -34.13 32.17
CA PHE A 96 15.39 -33.57 31.70
C PHE A 96 14.19 -34.47 32.01
N GLN A 97 14.33 -35.78 31.89
CA GLN A 97 13.28 -36.76 32.19
C GLN A 97 12.85 -36.72 33.67
N GLN A 98 13.74 -36.33 34.59
CA GLN A 98 13.48 -36.21 36.03
C GLN A 98 12.73 -34.92 36.39
N LEU A 99 12.45 -34.04 35.42
CA LEU A 99 11.54 -32.91 35.62
C LEU A 99 10.09 -33.34 35.70
N GLN A 100 9.72 -34.44 35.05
CA GLN A 100 8.36 -34.96 35.11
C GLN A 100 7.98 -35.24 36.56
N ASP A 101 6.80 -34.75 36.95
CA ASP A 101 6.28 -34.90 38.32
C ASP A 101 7.16 -34.25 39.41
N ASN A 102 8.03 -33.31 39.00
CA ASN A 102 8.90 -32.58 39.91
C ASN A 102 8.56 -31.07 39.93
N PRO A 103 7.50 -30.65 40.66
CA PRO A 103 7.03 -29.27 40.66
C PRO A 103 8.07 -28.27 41.18
N ASN A 104 8.98 -28.70 42.07
CA ASN A 104 10.02 -27.81 42.58
C ASN A 104 11.10 -27.50 41.53
N ALA A 105 11.52 -28.50 40.78
CA ALA A 105 12.49 -28.33 39.71
C ALA A 105 11.90 -27.49 38.56
N ILE A 106 10.66 -27.76 38.16
CA ILE A 106 9.90 -26.99 37.18
C ILE A 106 9.73 -25.55 37.65
N TYR A 107 9.38 -25.32 38.91
CA TYR A 107 9.27 -23.98 39.51
C TYR A 107 10.60 -23.20 39.37
N SER A 108 11.72 -23.84 39.74
CA SER A 108 13.04 -23.19 39.61
C SER A 108 13.34 -22.82 38.18
N LEU A 109 13.09 -23.71 37.24
CA LEU A 109 13.37 -23.52 35.82
C LEU A 109 12.50 -22.40 35.22
N GLU A 110 11.17 -22.41 35.46
CA GLU A 110 10.28 -21.36 35.01
C GLU A 110 10.66 -19.98 35.59
N ASN A 111 11.09 -19.96 36.89
CA ASN A 111 11.55 -18.72 37.54
C ASN A 111 12.81 -18.15 36.88
N ASP A 112 13.72 -19.00 36.42
CA ASP A 112 14.94 -18.57 35.75
C ASP A 112 14.70 -18.11 34.30
N MET A 113 13.69 -18.70 33.65
CA MET A 113 13.30 -18.39 32.26
C MET A 113 12.45 -17.14 32.10
N ILE A 114 11.57 -16.79 33.08
CA ILE A 114 10.54 -15.76 32.90
C ILE A 114 11.10 -14.37 32.61
N GLN A 115 12.19 -13.96 33.26
CA GLN A 115 12.78 -12.64 33.09
C GLN A 115 13.50 -12.51 31.74
N PRO A 116 14.38 -13.44 31.31
CA PRO A 116 14.93 -13.43 29.96
C PRO A 116 13.85 -13.47 28.89
N LEU A 117 12.83 -14.31 29.01
CA LEU A 117 11.71 -14.37 28.08
C LEU A 117 11.00 -13.02 27.93
N GLY A 118 10.75 -12.33 29.05
CA GLY A 118 10.17 -10.98 29.04
C GLY A 118 11.06 -9.97 28.31
N GLN A 119 12.40 -10.04 28.49
CA GLN A 119 13.35 -9.16 27.81
C GLN A 119 13.36 -9.37 26.28
N TYR A 120 13.28 -10.63 25.83
CA TYR A 120 13.18 -10.91 24.39
C TYR A 120 11.83 -10.42 23.85
N LEU A 121 10.73 -10.62 24.57
CA LEU A 121 9.40 -10.13 24.19
C LEU A 121 9.37 -8.60 24.09
N GLU A 122 9.97 -7.87 25.04
CA GLU A 122 10.05 -6.41 25.00
C GLU A 122 10.76 -5.88 23.76
N ARG A 123 11.82 -6.57 23.30
CA ARG A 123 12.63 -6.18 22.14
C ARG A 123 12.04 -6.62 20.81
N SER A 124 11.18 -7.61 20.82
CA SER A 124 10.60 -8.18 19.62
C SER A 124 9.34 -7.41 19.17
N ASN A 125 9.13 -7.36 17.85
CA ASN A 125 7.91 -6.81 17.27
C ASN A 125 6.83 -7.89 17.15
N CYS A 126 6.41 -8.44 18.30
CA CYS A 126 5.42 -9.51 18.40
C CYS A 126 4.49 -9.30 19.61
N SER A 127 3.40 -10.05 19.70
CA SER A 127 2.38 -9.95 20.74
C SER A 127 2.66 -10.78 21.99
N GLY A 128 3.46 -11.84 21.85
CA GLY A 128 3.78 -12.73 22.97
C GLY A 128 5.05 -13.52 22.74
N ALA A 129 5.56 -14.14 23.79
CA ALA A 129 6.70 -15.06 23.75
C ALA A 129 6.44 -16.24 24.71
N TYR A 130 6.93 -17.41 24.36
CA TYR A 130 6.71 -18.59 25.15
C TYR A 130 7.89 -19.56 25.14
N VAL A 131 7.97 -20.33 26.21
CA VAL A 131 8.78 -21.54 26.32
C VAL A 131 7.87 -22.63 26.84
N GLN A 132 7.73 -23.70 26.08
CA GLN A 132 6.94 -24.87 26.42
C GLN A 132 7.89 -26.07 26.54
N LEU A 133 7.95 -26.69 27.70
CA LEU A 133 8.78 -27.86 27.98
C LEU A 133 8.01 -29.12 27.66
N ASP A 134 8.68 -30.16 27.12
CA ASP A 134 8.03 -31.48 26.89
C ASP A 134 7.94 -32.32 28.17
N THR A 135 7.45 -31.67 29.23
CA THR A 135 7.20 -32.31 30.57
C THR A 135 5.97 -31.72 31.23
N THR A 136 5.41 -32.38 32.19
CA THR A 136 4.24 -31.94 32.98
C THR A 136 4.56 -31.94 34.47
N ILE A 137 3.89 -31.04 35.21
CA ILE A 137 4.01 -30.93 36.68
C ILE A 137 3.41 -32.14 37.37
N ASN A 138 2.35 -32.74 36.81
CA ASN A 138 1.65 -33.84 37.39
C ASN A 138 1.07 -34.79 36.34
N SER A 139 1.73 -35.92 36.13
CA SER A 139 1.34 -36.93 35.13
C SER A 139 0.14 -37.79 35.56
N THR A 140 -0.36 -37.64 36.81
CA THR A 140 -1.51 -38.41 37.31
C THR A 140 -2.87 -37.81 36.95
N LEU A 141 -2.88 -36.59 36.38
CA LEU A 141 -4.11 -35.95 35.93
C LEU A 141 -4.65 -36.58 34.64
N ASP A 142 -5.97 -36.68 34.51
CA ASP A 142 -6.64 -37.28 33.32
C ASP A 142 -6.20 -36.67 31.99
N ASN A 143 -5.84 -35.39 31.99
CA ASN A 143 -5.40 -34.67 30.81
C ASN A 143 -3.87 -34.48 30.72
N ALA A 144 -3.09 -35.10 31.59
CA ALA A 144 -1.64 -34.90 31.65
C ALA A 144 -0.92 -35.25 30.36
N GLN A 145 -1.46 -36.15 29.55
CA GLN A 145 -0.88 -36.51 28.24
C GLN A 145 -0.76 -35.34 27.29
N THR A 146 -1.68 -34.35 27.38
CA THR A 146 -1.71 -33.16 26.53
C THR A 146 -1.18 -31.91 27.23
N GLN A 147 -0.93 -31.97 28.54
CA GLN A 147 -0.46 -30.82 29.30
C GLN A 147 1.08 -30.72 29.31
N ARG A 148 1.62 -29.51 29.17
CA ARG A 148 3.05 -29.22 29.17
C ARG A 148 3.35 -27.99 30.00
N SER A 149 4.36 -28.09 30.84
CA SER A 149 4.85 -26.99 31.67
C SER A 149 5.59 -25.96 30.84
N GLY A 150 5.70 -24.74 31.36
CA GLY A 150 6.46 -23.65 30.74
C GLY A 150 5.89 -22.27 31.00
N VAL A 151 6.42 -21.27 30.35
CA VAL A 151 6.05 -19.87 30.55
C VAL A 151 5.55 -19.28 29.22
N TYR A 152 4.42 -18.59 29.27
CA TYR A 152 3.87 -17.84 28.13
C TYR A 152 3.46 -16.44 28.57
N LEU A 153 4.15 -15.46 28.03
CA LEU A 153 3.93 -14.05 28.28
C LEU A 153 3.28 -13.38 27.08
N GLN A 154 2.35 -12.47 27.34
CA GLN A 154 1.72 -11.65 26.31
C GLN A 154 1.81 -10.17 26.66
N LYS A 155 1.87 -9.29 25.65
CA LYS A 155 1.67 -7.86 25.81
C LYS A 155 0.18 -7.55 25.94
N THR A 156 -0.20 -6.75 26.93
CA THR A 156 -1.60 -6.32 27.11
C THR A 156 -2.00 -5.19 26.20
N THR A 157 -1.02 -4.34 25.86
CA THR A 157 -1.17 -3.18 24.99
C THR A 157 -0.07 -3.22 23.95
N MET A 158 -0.16 -2.35 22.94
CA MET A 158 0.89 -2.18 21.94
C MET A 158 2.03 -1.28 22.47
N SER A 159 2.25 -1.31 23.77
CA SER A 159 3.33 -0.63 24.47
C SER A 159 4.52 -1.57 24.68
N TYR A 160 5.71 -1.01 24.87
CA TYR A 160 6.95 -1.75 25.14
C TYR A 160 7.33 -1.71 26.63
N SER A 161 6.39 -1.41 27.51
CA SER A 161 6.61 -1.38 28.95
C SER A 161 6.49 -2.76 29.59
N LYS A 162 7.33 -3.06 30.60
CA LYS A 162 7.23 -4.29 31.41
C LYS A 162 5.91 -4.45 32.16
N GLU A 163 5.33 -3.34 32.57
CA GLU A 163 4.07 -3.32 33.32
C GLU A 163 2.90 -3.80 32.45
N ASP A 164 3.10 -3.84 31.12
CA ASP A 164 2.10 -4.30 30.16
C ASP A 164 2.15 -5.80 29.86
N LEU A 165 3.05 -6.55 30.51
CA LEU A 165 3.14 -8.00 30.35
C LEU A 165 2.14 -8.73 31.26
N ILE A 166 1.55 -9.79 30.72
CA ILE A 166 0.69 -10.71 31.45
C ILE A 166 1.14 -12.14 31.25
N LEU A 167 0.95 -12.97 32.28
CA LEU A 167 1.22 -14.40 32.23
C LEU A 167 0.00 -15.15 31.70
N TYR A 168 0.11 -15.71 30.51
CA TYR A 168 -0.97 -16.51 29.91
C TYR A 168 -0.87 -17.99 30.29
N ARG A 169 0.36 -18.54 30.37
CA ARG A 169 0.66 -19.89 30.89
C ARG A 169 1.88 -19.82 31.80
N GLY A 170 1.93 -20.73 32.79
CA GLY A 170 3.00 -20.86 33.74
C GLY A 170 2.55 -20.78 35.18
N ILE A 171 3.47 -20.87 36.14
CA ILE A 171 3.18 -20.85 37.56
C ILE A 171 2.85 -19.42 38.03
N ALA A 172 1.62 -19.16 38.45
CA ALA A 172 1.12 -17.81 38.77
C ALA A 172 1.96 -17.09 39.86
N ASN A 173 2.50 -17.83 40.83
CA ASN A 173 3.33 -17.24 41.88
C ASN A 173 4.68 -16.71 41.34
N ILE A 174 5.22 -17.32 40.29
CA ILE A 174 6.42 -16.83 39.59
C ILE A 174 6.09 -15.51 38.90
N GLY A 175 5.01 -15.46 38.13
CA GLY A 175 4.56 -14.24 37.50
C GLY A 175 4.43 -13.09 38.49
N LYS A 176 3.72 -13.30 39.61
CA LYS A 176 3.57 -12.29 40.68
C LYS A 176 4.88 -11.84 41.29
N LYS A 177 5.83 -12.74 41.50
CA LYS A 177 7.17 -12.44 42.03
C LYS A 177 7.93 -11.49 41.12
N HIS A 178 7.73 -11.59 39.80
CA HIS A 178 8.34 -10.74 38.76
C HIS A 178 7.48 -9.55 38.35
N GLY A 179 6.37 -9.25 39.06
CA GLY A 179 5.46 -8.14 38.76
C GLY A 179 4.54 -8.41 37.55
N ILE A 180 4.47 -9.65 37.08
CA ILE A 180 3.67 -10.04 35.91
C ILE A 180 2.37 -10.70 36.40
N MET A 181 1.23 -10.07 36.11
CA MET A 181 -0.06 -10.56 36.58
C MET A 181 -0.58 -11.70 35.68
N PRO A 182 -1.26 -12.72 36.27
CA PRO A 182 -1.88 -13.75 35.45
C PRO A 182 -3.02 -13.18 34.59
N HIS A 183 -3.11 -13.66 33.36
CA HIS A 183 -4.23 -13.36 32.46
C HIS A 183 -5.54 -13.92 33.01
N ARG A 184 -6.69 -13.29 32.70
CA ARG A 184 -8.02 -13.75 33.11
C ARG A 184 -8.31 -15.20 32.73
N LYS A 185 -7.72 -15.67 31.62
CA LYS A 185 -7.83 -17.04 31.09
C LYS A 185 -6.54 -17.85 31.31
N TRP A 186 -5.82 -17.48 32.37
CA TRP A 186 -4.59 -18.15 32.76
C TRP A 186 -4.83 -19.65 33.03
N ARG A 187 -3.84 -20.46 32.69
CA ARG A 187 -3.67 -21.86 33.06
C ARG A 187 -2.22 -22.09 33.44
N GLN A 188 -1.99 -23.11 34.28
CA GLN A 188 -0.65 -23.43 34.73
C GLN A 188 0.17 -24.06 33.63
N GLU A 189 -0.43 -24.86 32.76
CA GLU A 189 0.23 -25.60 31.69
C GLU A 189 -0.36 -25.28 30.31
N PHE A 190 0.38 -25.65 29.29
CA PHE A 190 -0.02 -25.56 27.89
C PHE A 190 -0.80 -26.82 27.50
N ASP A 191 -1.72 -26.67 26.61
CA ASP A 191 -2.40 -27.76 25.93
C ASP A 191 -1.82 -27.97 24.54
N ILE A 192 -1.05 -29.06 24.34
CA ILE A 192 -0.40 -29.36 23.05
C ILE A 192 -1.37 -29.69 21.93
N THR A 193 -2.64 -29.99 22.22
CA THR A 193 -3.66 -30.18 21.17
C THR A 193 -3.91 -28.89 20.38
N LEU A 194 -3.49 -27.75 20.91
CA LEU A 194 -3.57 -26.44 20.27
C LEU A 194 -2.34 -26.14 19.39
N VAL A 195 -1.32 -26.98 19.46
CA VAL A 195 -0.11 -26.86 18.64
C VAL A 195 -0.19 -27.89 17.52
N PRO A 196 -0.65 -27.53 16.32
CA PRO A 196 -0.64 -28.45 15.19
C PRO A 196 0.77 -29.01 14.98
N ASP A 197 0.87 -30.25 14.57
CA ASP A 197 2.13 -30.90 14.21
C ASP A 197 3.15 -31.07 15.36
N TYR A 198 2.69 -31.05 16.64
CA TYR A 198 3.58 -31.15 17.80
C TYR A 198 4.52 -32.36 17.71
N GLU A 199 4.04 -33.55 17.33
CA GLU A 199 4.84 -34.75 17.18
C GLU A 199 5.85 -34.70 16.04
N GLU A 200 5.56 -33.88 15.01
CA GLU A 200 6.52 -33.63 13.91
C GLU A 200 7.58 -32.63 14.35
N LEU A 201 7.20 -31.60 15.10
CA LEU A 201 8.11 -30.63 15.67
C LEU A 201 9.10 -31.29 16.64
N LYS A 202 8.68 -32.31 17.37
CA LYS A 202 9.50 -33.09 18.27
C LYS A 202 10.64 -33.84 17.57
N LYS A 203 10.53 -34.10 16.27
CA LYS A 203 11.59 -34.74 15.46
C LYS A 203 12.75 -33.81 15.17
N GLY A 204 12.63 -32.51 15.42
CA GLY A 204 13.72 -31.53 15.39
C GLY A 204 14.38 -31.24 14.03
N ASN A 205 13.70 -31.52 12.91
CA ASN A 205 14.29 -31.44 11.58
C ASN A 205 14.20 -30.05 10.92
N PHE A 206 14.03 -28.97 11.69
CA PHE A 206 13.90 -27.61 11.17
C PHE A 206 14.49 -26.61 12.17
N ASP A 207 15.04 -25.52 11.63
CA ASP A 207 15.61 -24.44 12.45
C ASP A 207 14.49 -23.62 13.12
N TYR A 208 13.46 -23.26 12.35
CA TYR A 208 12.24 -22.61 12.84
C TYR A 208 11.06 -22.82 11.88
N SER A 209 9.86 -22.65 12.39
CA SER A 209 8.63 -22.74 11.57
C SER A 209 7.53 -21.83 12.09
N LEU A 210 6.67 -21.32 11.19
CA LEU A 210 5.47 -20.59 11.54
C LEU A 210 4.27 -21.57 11.58
N SER A 211 3.48 -21.54 12.64
CA SER A 211 2.25 -22.33 12.72
C SER A 211 1.18 -21.78 11.77
N ASN A 212 0.20 -22.61 11.43
CA ASN A 212 -1.06 -22.11 10.93
C ASN A 212 -1.71 -21.18 11.95
N ILE A 213 -2.63 -20.32 11.48
CA ILE A 213 -3.40 -19.44 12.37
C ILE A 213 -4.31 -20.31 13.25
N ILE A 214 -4.17 -20.16 14.55
CA ILE A 214 -5.01 -20.80 15.54
C ILE A 214 -5.81 -19.75 16.31
N GLN A 215 -6.97 -20.13 16.82
CA GLN A 215 -7.71 -19.29 17.75
C GLN A 215 -7.23 -19.58 19.17
N LEU A 216 -6.75 -18.54 19.85
CA LEU A 216 -6.29 -18.67 21.22
C LEU A 216 -7.49 -19.01 22.14
N PRO A 217 -7.44 -20.10 22.89
CA PRO A 217 -8.58 -20.56 23.66
C PRO A 217 -9.16 -19.52 24.60
N TYR A 218 -10.48 -19.45 24.63
CA TYR A 218 -11.26 -18.53 25.47
C TYR A 218 -10.99 -17.04 25.25
N THR A 219 -10.33 -16.70 24.15
CA THR A 219 -10.12 -15.34 23.70
C THR A 219 -10.74 -15.14 22.33
N GLY A 220 -10.83 -13.89 21.86
CA GLY A 220 -11.19 -13.59 20.47
C GLY A 220 -9.97 -13.50 19.54
N GLU A 221 -8.77 -13.70 20.07
CA GLU A 221 -7.54 -13.51 19.33
C GLU A 221 -7.20 -14.70 18.43
N ARG A 222 -6.81 -14.38 17.22
CA ARG A 222 -6.25 -15.31 16.25
C ARG A 222 -4.76 -15.07 16.20
N ILE A 223 -3.98 -16.11 16.36
CA ILE A 223 -2.53 -16.04 16.50
C ILE A 223 -1.84 -17.04 15.58
N ALA A 224 -0.60 -16.76 15.21
CA ALA A 224 0.37 -17.75 14.76
C ALA A 224 1.57 -17.78 15.72
N LEU A 225 2.17 -18.94 15.84
CA LEU A 225 3.34 -19.17 16.66
C LEU A 225 4.57 -19.36 15.76
N LEU A 226 5.57 -18.53 15.91
CA LEU A 226 6.89 -18.78 15.36
C LEU A 226 7.62 -19.69 16.36
N ARG A 227 8.03 -20.88 15.91
CA ARG A 227 8.45 -21.98 16.78
C ARG A 227 9.89 -22.39 16.46
N VAL A 228 10.68 -22.60 17.51
CA VAL A 228 12.03 -23.21 17.45
C VAL A 228 12.03 -24.39 18.40
N PRO A 229 12.53 -25.56 17.98
CA PRO A 229 12.69 -26.70 18.90
C PRO A 229 13.85 -26.42 19.84
N LEU A 230 13.69 -26.75 21.13
CA LEU A 230 14.73 -26.77 22.13
C LEU A 230 15.32 -28.18 22.18
N VAL A 231 16.57 -28.33 21.81
CA VAL A 231 17.22 -29.64 21.69
C VAL A 231 18.55 -29.62 22.40
N GLY A 232 18.71 -30.49 23.37
CA GLY A 232 19.96 -30.64 24.09
C GLY A 232 21.12 -31.17 23.23
N LYS A 233 22.35 -31.00 23.71
CA LYS A 233 23.54 -31.47 23.02
C LYS A 233 23.60 -32.99 22.82
N ASP A 234 22.82 -33.71 23.62
CA ASP A 234 22.63 -35.16 23.52
C ASP A 234 21.50 -35.58 22.54
N GLY A 235 20.87 -34.60 21.91
CA GLY A 235 19.72 -34.82 21.02
C GLY A 235 18.37 -34.95 21.75
N THR A 236 18.33 -34.75 23.06
CA THR A 236 17.09 -34.77 23.83
C THR A 236 16.22 -33.57 23.45
N PHE A 237 14.97 -33.82 23.07
CA PHE A 237 13.98 -32.76 22.83
C PHE A 237 13.49 -32.24 24.18
N TYR A 238 13.74 -30.97 24.45
CA TYR A 238 13.32 -30.30 25.67
C TYR A 238 11.95 -29.63 25.54
N GLY A 239 11.54 -29.28 24.32
CA GLY A 239 10.30 -28.58 24.08
C GLY A 239 10.37 -27.62 22.90
N LEU A 240 9.57 -26.58 22.96
CA LEU A 240 9.47 -25.54 21.96
C LEU A 240 9.59 -24.16 22.60
N CYS A 241 10.22 -23.23 21.95
CA CYS A 241 10.08 -21.82 22.32
C CYS A 241 9.77 -20.96 21.09
N GLY A 242 9.36 -19.71 21.34
CA GLY A 242 9.14 -18.79 20.25
C GLY A 242 8.29 -17.59 20.57
N PHE A 243 7.85 -16.96 19.48
CA PHE A 243 7.03 -15.75 19.54
C PHE A 243 5.61 -15.99 19.04
N GLU A 244 4.67 -15.27 19.65
CA GLU A 244 3.30 -15.16 19.21
C GLU A 244 3.11 -13.92 18.36
N ILE A 245 2.47 -14.07 17.22
CA ILE A 245 1.99 -12.96 16.39
C ILE A 245 0.47 -12.99 16.40
N SER A 246 -0.18 -12.05 17.08
CA SER A 246 -1.62 -11.93 17.02
C SER A 246 -2.09 -11.12 15.82
N GLN A 247 -3.32 -11.39 15.33
CA GLN A 247 -3.93 -10.62 14.24
C GLN A 247 -4.05 -9.13 14.59
N SER A 248 -4.38 -8.81 15.84
CA SER A 248 -4.50 -7.45 16.32
C SER A 248 -3.15 -6.74 16.33
N TRP A 249 -2.10 -7.40 16.78
CA TRP A 249 -0.73 -6.89 16.74
C TRP A 249 -0.27 -6.67 15.30
N PHE A 250 -0.41 -7.67 14.44
CA PHE A 250 -0.01 -7.59 13.03
C PHE A 250 -0.69 -6.42 12.32
N LYS A 251 -2.01 -6.28 12.53
CA LYS A 251 -2.79 -5.18 11.97
C LYS A 251 -2.24 -3.81 12.33
N PHE A 252 -1.82 -3.63 13.57
CA PHE A 252 -1.30 -2.38 14.07
C PHE A 252 0.15 -2.14 13.63
N ALA A 253 1.02 -3.11 13.86
CA ALA A 253 2.46 -2.99 13.62
C ALA A 253 2.81 -2.82 12.14
N HIS A 254 2.00 -3.42 11.26
CA HIS A 254 2.23 -3.43 9.81
C HIS A 254 1.24 -2.57 9.03
N SER A 255 0.55 -1.62 9.68
CA SER A 255 -0.30 -0.65 8.98
C SER A 255 0.51 0.14 7.96
N GLN A 256 -0.08 0.38 6.77
CA GLN A 256 0.64 0.92 5.63
C GLN A 256 0.39 2.42 5.46
N PRO A 257 1.45 3.25 5.38
CA PRO A 257 1.31 4.62 4.90
C PRO A 257 0.97 4.57 3.41
N SER A 258 -0.23 4.98 3.04
CA SER A 258 -0.68 4.95 1.65
C SER A 258 -1.61 6.09 1.33
N THR A 259 -1.51 6.60 0.10
CA THR A 259 -2.45 7.54 -0.51
C THR A 259 -3.62 6.82 -1.19
N LEU A 260 -3.51 5.50 -1.38
CA LEU A 260 -4.57 4.68 -1.96
C LEU A 260 -5.71 4.48 -0.96
N ASN A 261 -6.93 4.80 -1.39
CA ASN A 261 -8.11 4.61 -0.56
C ASN A 261 -8.38 3.12 -0.31
N HIS A 262 -8.75 2.78 0.92
CA HIS A 262 -9.14 1.43 1.34
C HIS A 262 -8.09 0.35 1.02
N LEU A 263 -6.79 0.73 1.01
CA LEU A 263 -5.71 -0.22 0.82
C LEU A 263 -5.81 -1.34 1.84
N THR A 264 -5.83 -2.57 1.36
CA THR A 264 -5.87 -3.80 2.15
C THR A 264 -4.66 -4.66 1.78
N CYS A 265 -3.94 -5.13 2.78
CA CYS A 265 -2.80 -6.03 2.63
C CYS A 265 -3.08 -7.35 3.33
N LEU A 266 -2.78 -8.45 2.66
CA LEU A 266 -2.88 -9.79 3.21
C LEU A 266 -1.51 -10.47 3.16
N LEU A 267 -1.25 -11.30 4.15
CA LEU A 267 -0.15 -12.26 4.18
C LEU A 267 -0.77 -13.63 4.46
N VAL A 268 -0.76 -14.52 3.48
CA VAL A 268 -1.41 -15.84 3.55
C VAL A 268 -0.44 -16.92 3.06
N PRO A 269 -0.59 -18.18 3.47
CA PRO A 269 0.16 -19.29 2.88
C PRO A 269 0.05 -19.29 1.37
N ASP A 270 1.15 -19.57 0.66
CA ASP A 270 1.14 -19.58 -0.81
C ASP A 270 0.33 -20.77 -1.32
N SER A 271 -0.77 -20.46 -1.99
CA SER A 271 -1.69 -21.43 -2.55
C SER A 271 -2.44 -20.85 -3.76
N ASP A 272 -3.16 -21.70 -4.49
CA ASP A 272 -3.97 -21.31 -5.66
C ASP A 272 -5.22 -20.48 -5.27
N SER A 273 -5.65 -20.55 -4.02
CA SER A 273 -6.76 -19.78 -3.47
C SER A 273 -6.34 -18.99 -2.24
N ILE A 274 -6.96 -17.85 -2.01
CA ILE A 274 -6.71 -17.05 -0.80
C ILE A 274 -7.72 -17.46 0.26
N ILE A 275 -7.22 -18.10 1.33
CA ILE A 275 -8.03 -18.43 2.51
C ILE A 275 -7.72 -17.38 3.58
N THR A 276 -8.58 -16.38 3.72
CA THR A 276 -8.34 -15.25 4.62
C THR A 276 -8.22 -15.63 6.08
N ASN A 277 -8.78 -16.79 6.46
CA ASN A 277 -8.70 -17.32 7.81
C ASN A 277 -7.36 -17.98 8.13
N GLU A 278 -6.51 -18.21 7.15
CA GLU A 278 -5.19 -18.82 7.34
C GLU A 278 -4.05 -17.82 7.30
N GLY A 279 -4.36 -16.52 7.23
CA GLY A 279 -3.37 -15.48 7.12
C GLY A 279 -3.65 -14.25 7.97
N PHE A 280 -2.73 -13.32 7.89
CA PHE A 280 -2.79 -12.01 8.51
C PHE A 280 -3.30 -10.96 7.56
N SER A 281 -3.92 -9.92 8.11
CA SER A 281 -4.38 -8.78 7.34
C SER A 281 -4.05 -7.47 8.03
N THR A 282 -3.76 -6.48 7.22
CA THR A 282 -3.57 -5.09 7.61
C THR A 282 -4.07 -4.18 6.50
N GLY A 283 -3.85 -2.88 6.61
CA GLY A 283 -4.27 -1.95 5.58
C GLY A 283 -3.77 -0.53 5.83
N SER A 284 -4.40 0.45 5.18
CA SER A 284 -4.03 1.84 5.30
C SER A 284 -4.03 2.33 6.74
N GLN A 285 -2.98 3.04 7.14
CA GLN A 285 -2.82 3.66 8.45
C GLN A 285 -3.83 4.80 8.67
N ASN A 286 -4.12 5.57 7.64
CA ASN A 286 -4.91 6.80 7.72
C ASN A 286 -6.35 6.62 7.24
N GLY A 287 -6.82 5.40 7.01
CA GLY A 287 -8.14 5.16 6.45
C GLY A 287 -8.77 3.85 6.88
N PHE A 288 -10.04 3.73 6.53
CA PHE A 288 -10.73 2.45 6.67
C PHE A 288 -10.31 1.53 5.53
N TYR A 289 -10.13 0.26 5.83
CA TYR A 289 -10.02 -0.78 4.83
C TYR A 289 -11.04 -1.88 5.10
N TYR A 290 -11.36 -2.61 4.05
CA TYR A 290 -12.39 -3.65 4.14
C TYR A 290 -11.70 -5.00 4.03
N MET A 291 -11.68 -5.72 5.14
CA MET A 291 -11.15 -7.07 5.16
C MET A 291 -12.06 -8.01 4.37
N PRO A 292 -11.54 -8.72 3.37
CA PRO A 292 -12.31 -9.76 2.72
C PRO A 292 -12.51 -10.95 3.67
N ASN A 293 -13.64 -11.63 3.54
CA ASN A 293 -13.97 -12.80 4.35
C ASN A 293 -14.13 -14.05 3.48
N GLY A 294 -13.63 -15.16 4.00
CA GLY A 294 -13.77 -16.49 3.40
C GLY A 294 -12.76 -16.74 2.30
N ASP A 295 -13.09 -17.70 1.45
CA ASP A 295 -12.26 -18.09 0.32
C ASP A 295 -12.43 -17.09 -0.82
N LEU A 296 -11.30 -16.62 -1.34
CA LEU A 296 -11.27 -15.65 -2.43
C LEU A 296 -10.77 -16.33 -3.70
N SER A 297 -11.44 -16.07 -4.80
CA SER A 297 -10.97 -16.50 -6.11
C SER A 297 -10.15 -15.42 -6.80
N ILE A 298 -9.12 -15.83 -7.52
CA ILE A 298 -8.17 -14.94 -8.20
C ILE A 298 -8.37 -15.08 -9.70
N LYS A 299 -8.46 -13.94 -10.41
CA LYS A 299 -8.49 -13.88 -11.88
C LYS A 299 -7.45 -12.86 -12.35
N PRO A 300 -6.52 -13.26 -13.24
CA PRO A 300 -5.60 -12.29 -13.83
C PRO A 300 -6.36 -11.33 -14.76
N ILE A 301 -6.00 -10.03 -14.68
CA ILE A 301 -6.57 -8.98 -15.54
C ILE A 301 -5.58 -8.60 -16.65
N GLY A 302 -4.28 -8.76 -16.41
CA GLY A 302 -3.16 -8.33 -17.24
C GLY A 302 -2.20 -7.43 -16.45
N ASN A 303 -1.00 -7.20 -16.98
CA ASN A 303 0.03 -6.35 -16.35
C ASN A 303 0.30 -6.67 -14.87
N ASN A 304 0.36 -7.95 -14.49
CA ASN A 304 0.51 -8.42 -13.09
C ASN A 304 -0.64 -8.01 -12.14
N LEU A 305 -1.72 -7.43 -12.66
CA LEU A 305 -2.90 -7.14 -11.85
C LEU A 305 -3.82 -8.35 -11.76
N LEU A 306 -4.35 -8.55 -10.57
CA LEU A 306 -5.27 -9.61 -10.22
C LEU A 306 -6.61 -9.01 -9.78
N ARG A 307 -7.71 -9.57 -10.29
CA ARG A 307 -9.03 -9.36 -9.71
C ARG A 307 -9.27 -10.44 -8.67
N ILE A 308 -9.46 -10.00 -7.43
CA ILE A 308 -9.70 -10.85 -6.28
C ILE A 308 -11.20 -10.73 -5.96
N ILE A 309 -11.90 -11.85 -6.06
CA ILE A 309 -13.35 -11.91 -5.95
C ILE A 309 -13.72 -12.50 -4.59
N SER A 310 -14.43 -11.73 -3.79
CA SER A 310 -15.04 -12.14 -2.54
C SER A 310 -16.57 -12.16 -2.69
N LYS A 311 -17.27 -12.85 -1.79
CA LYS A 311 -18.75 -12.93 -1.79
C LYS A 311 -19.43 -11.55 -1.82
N ASN A 312 -18.85 -10.58 -1.15
CA ASN A 312 -19.49 -9.27 -0.94
C ASN A 312 -18.84 -8.13 -1.71
N ARG A 313 -17.57 -8.26 -2.12
CA ARG A 313 -16.78 -7.18 -2.74
C ARG A 313 -15.69 -7.74 -3.61
N ASN A 314 -15.38 -7.01 -4.68
CA ASN A 314 -14.25 -7.33 -5.55
C ASN A 314 -13.10 -6.35 -5.26
N TYR A 315 -11.90 -6.85 -5.44
CA TYR A 315 -10.67 -6.08 -5.27
C TYR A 315 -9.80 -6.19 -6.51
N ILE A 316 -8.97 -5.19 -6.71
CA ILE A 316 -7.87 -5.21 -7.67
C ILE A 316 -6.58 -5.14 -6.87
N GLY A 317 -5.64 -6.01 -7.16
CA GLY A 317 -4.41 -6.11 -6.38
C GLY A 317 -3.25 -6.72 -7.14
N VAL A 318 -2.11 -6.77 -6.45
CA VAL A 318 -0.86 -7.39 -6.89
C VAL A 318 -0.48 -8.47 -5.88
N LYS A 319 0.03 -9.59 -6.37
CA LYS A 319 0.59 -10.69 -5.58
C LYS A 319 2.11 -10.66 -5.66
N ASN A 320 2.77 -10.81 -4.50
CA ASN A 320 4.18 -11.16 -4.40
C ASN A 320 4.35 -12.34 -3.43
N THR A 321 5.55 -12.86 -3.30
CA THR A 321 5.85 -13.98 -2.42
C THR A 321 6.92 -13.59 -1.41
N VAL A 322 6.82 -14.12 -0.19
CA VAL A 322 7.76 -13.96 0.91
C VAL A 322 8.15 -15.34 1.42
N GLN A 323 9.45 -15.58 1.54
CA GLN A 323 9.96 -16.77 2.18
C GLN A 323 10.01 -16.55 3.69
N ILE A 324 9.24 -17.31 4.47
CA ILE A 324 9.25 -17.22 5.94
C ILE A 324 10.31 -18.15 6.52
N SER A 325 10.40 -19.37 6.01
CA SER A 325 11.43 -20.34 6.38
C SER A 325 11.84 -21.15 5.14
N LYS A 326 12.85 -21.99 5.27
CA LYS A 326 13.32 -22.86 4.18
C LYS A 326 12.19 -23.66 3.52
N TYR A 327 11.12 -23.96 4.27
CA TYR A 327 10.04 -24.85 3.83
C TYR A 327 8.69 -24.13 3.75
N GLN A 328 8.61 -22.83 4.08
CA GLN A 328 7.36 -22.11 4.15
C GLN A 328 7.41 -20.82 3.34
N THR A 329 6.65 -20.80 2.26
CA THR A 329 6.45 -19.63 1.40
C THR A 329 5.04 -19.07 1.64
N TYR A 330 4.96 -17.77 1.77
CA TYR A 330 3.71 -17.04 1.90
C TYR A 330 3.53 -16.08 0.74
N SER A 331 2.29 -15.76 0.43
CA SER A 331 1.93 -14.74 -0.56
C SER A 331 1.49 -13.47 0.13
N THR A 332 2.03 -12.35 -0.34
CA THR A 332 1.52 -11.02 -0.01
C THR A 332 0.56 -10.57 -1.10
N TYR A 333 -0.59 -10.04 -0.71
CA TYR A 333 -1.54 -9.40 -1.60
C TYR A 333 -1.75 -7.98 -1.13
N VAL A 334 -1.48 -7.03 -2.00
CA VAL A 334 -1.79 -5.61 -1.78
C VAL A 334 -2.87 -5.22 -2.75
N MET A 335 -4.02 -4.79 -2.23
CA MET A 335 -5.24 -4.62 -3.01
C MET A 335 -6.08 -3.46 -2.53
N ILE A 336 -6.92 -2.97 -3.43
CA ILE A 336 -7.93 -1.95 -3.18
C ILE A 336 -9.30 -2.42 -3.69
N LEU A 337 -10.36 -1.73 -3.32
CA LEU A 337 -11.69 -2.03 -3.86
C LEU A 337 -11.74 -1.78 -5.37
N ASP A 338 -12.33 -2.71 -6.12
CA ASP A 338 -12.62 -2.56 -7.56
C ASP A 338 -13.48 -1.30 -7.83
N SER A 339 -14.38 -0.96 -6.90
CA SER A 339 -15.19 0.28 -6.97
C SER A 339 -14.35 1.56 -6.89
N ASP A 340 -13.28 1.58 -6.10
CA ASP A 340 -12.43 2.75 -5.95
C ASP A 340 -11.51 2.93 -7.16
N TYR A 341 -10.98 1.82 -7.67
CA TYR A 341 -10.26 1.78 -8.93
C TYR A 341 -11.10 2.32 -10.09
N ASN A 342 -12.31 1.76 -10.28
CA ASN A 342 -13.21 2.20 -11.32
C ASN A 342 -13.65 3.66 -11.14
N ARG A 343 -13.88 4.11 -9.90
CA ARG A 343 -14.23 5.51 -9.61
C ARG A 343 -13.10 6.47 -9.98
N ALA A 344 -11.85 6.10 -9.71
CA ALA A 344 -10.69 6.92 -10.08
C ALA A 344 -10.57 7.07 -11.60
N ILE A 345 -10.74 5.97 -12.35
CA ILE A 345 -10.72 5.99 -13.83
C ILE A 345 -11.90 6.81 -14.38
N VAL A 346 -13.11 6.58 -13.87
CA VAL A 346 -14.31 7.31 -14.31
C VAL A 346 -14.16 8.80 -14.02
N LYS A 347 -13.66 9.17 -12.84
CA LYS A 347 -13.41 10.57 -12.48
C LYS A 347 -12.41 11.23 -13.45
N SER A 348 -11.30 10.57 -13.75
CA SER A 348 -10.31 11.06 -14.72
C SER A 348 -10.92 11.24 -16.12
N ASN A 349 -11.73 10.27 -16.57
CA ASN A 349 -12.40 10.35 -17.86
C ASN A 349 -13.44 11.47 -17.92
N ILE A 350 -14.17 11.73 -16.82
CA ILE A 350 -15.12 12.85 -16.73
C ILE A 350 -14.38 14.19 -16.75
N GLU A 351 -13.29 14.32 -16.02
CA GLU A 351 -12.47 15.54 -16.03
C GLU A 351 -11.92 15.83 -17.44
N LEU A 352 -11.46 14.81 -18.14
CA LEU A 352 -11.02 14.91 -19.52
C LEU A 352 -12.17 15.34 -20.46
N PHE A 353 -13.33 14.70 -20.33
CA PHE A 353 -14.50 15.03 -21.13
C PHE A 353 -14.96 16.47 -20.90
N PHE A 354 -15.01 16.91 -19.64
CA PHE A 354 -15.33 18.30 -19.29
C PHE A 354 -14.34 19.28 -19.87
N PHE A 355 -13.04 19.00 -19.77
CA PHE A 355 -11.99 19.82 -20.39
C PHE A 355 -12.17 19.93 -21.90
N THR A 356 -12.50 18.83 -22.57
CA THR A 356 -12.76 18.80 -24.01
C THR A 356 -13.96 19.68 -24.39
N ILE A 357 -15.05 19.62 -23.62
CA ILE A 357 -16.24 20.48 -23.84
C ILE A 357 -15.89 21.95 -23.68
N VAL A 358 -15.17 22.31 -22.62
CA VAL A 358 -14.74 23.68 -22.36
C VAL A 358 -13.87 24.21 -23.52
N LEU A 359 -12.94 23.38 -24.00
CA LEU A 359 -12.09 23.73 -25.12
C LEU A 359 -12.90 23.97 -26.40
N LEU A 360 -13.85 23.09 -26.73
CA LEU A 360 -14.74 23.28 -27.88
C LEU A 360 -15.61 24.54 -27.76
N LEU A 361 -16.06 24.87 -26.55
CA LEU A 361 -16.82 26.08 -26.28
C LEU A 361 -15.96 27.33 -26.51
N PHE A 362 -14.70 27.33 -26.06
CA PHE A 362 -13.76 28.42 -26.35
C PHE A 362 -13.50 28.57 -27.84
N VAL A 363 -13.33 27.47 -28.58
CA VAL A 363 -13.17 27.46 -30.03
C VAL A 363 -14.39 28.10 -30.71
N PHE A 364 -15.59 27.67 -30.29
CA PHE A 364 -16.86 28.22 -30.85
C PHE A 364 -17.00 29.73 -30.60
N LEU A 365 -16.74 30.16 -29.35
CA LEU A 365 -16.80 31.57 -28.98
C LEU A 365 -15.75 32.40 -29.73
N GLY A 366 -14.53 31.89 -29.83
CA GLY A 366 -13.44 32.54 -30.59
C GLY A 366 -13.78 32.71 -32.07
N CYS A 367 -14.28 31.65 -32.71
CA CYS A 367 -14.73 31.70 -34.09
C CYS A 367 -15.92 32.68 -34.31
N SER A 368 -16.87 32.67 -33.35
CA SER A 368 -18.01 33.60 -33.40
C SER A 368 -17.59 35.05 -33.24
N PHE A 369 -16.72 35.32 -32.26
CA PHE A 369 -16.19 36.67 -32.02
C PHE A 369 -15.39 37.19 -33.23
N PHE A 370 -14.48 36.34 -33.78
CA PHE A 370 -13.71 36.69 -34.97
C PHE A 370 -14.62 36.96 -36.16
N SER A 371 -15.59 36.10 -36.40
CA SER A 371 -16.56 36.28 -37.49
C SER A 371 -17.37 37.58 -37.36
N GLN A 372 -17.80 37.94 -36.15
CA GLN A 372 -18.59 39.17 -35.93
C GLN A 372 -17.74 40.42 -35.94
N ARG A 373 -16.54 40.40 -35.33
CA ARG A 373 -15.70 41.59 -35.12
C ARG A 373 -14.92 41.99 -36.38
N TYR A 374 -14.41 41.01 -37.14
CA TYR A 374 -13.52 41.23 -38.25
C TYR A 374 -14.17 40.96 -39.63
N LEU A 375 -14.86 39.84 -39.78
CA LEU A 375 -15.43 39.47 -41.06
C LEU A 375 -16.73 40.23 -41.43
N SER A 376 -17.58 40.44 -40.44
CA SER A 376 -18.90 41.10 -40.72
C SER A 376 -18.73 42.53 -41.27
N PRO A 377 -17.86 43.40 -40.73
CA PRO A 377 -17.61 44.70 -41.29
C PRO A 377 -17.01 44.67 -42.70
N ILE A 378 -16.05 43.78 -42.96
CA ILE A 378 -15.42 43.62 -44.28
C ILE A 378 -16.44 43.19 -45.33
N LEU A 379 -17.27 42.16 -44.98
CA LEU A 379 -18.31 41.71 -45.90
C LEU A 379 -19.39 42.76 -46.14
N LYS A 380 -19.76 43.58 -45.12
CA LYS A 380 -20.70 44.70 -45.29
C LYS A 380 -20.11 45.79 -46.15
N GLY A 381 -18.80 46.11 -45.99
CA GLY A 381 -18.09 47.05 -46.84
C GLY A 381 -18.04 46.61 -48.31
N LEU A 382 -17.72 45.30 -48.54
CA LEU A 382 -17.75 44.73 -49.89
C LEU A 382 -19.15 44.66 -50.48
N GLU A 383 -20.19 44.40 -49.64
CA GLU A 383 -21.59 44.40 -50.10
C GLU A 383 -22.09 45.82 -50.43
N GLN A 384 -21.65 46.84 -49.72
CA GLN A 384 -21.91 48.26 -50.04
C GLN A 384 -21.23 48.65 -51.36
N LEU A 385 -19.97 48.31 -51.57
CA LEU A 385 -19.26 48.50 -52.81
C LEU A 385 -19.96 47.79 -53.98
N ARG A 386 -20.47 46.60 -53.81
CA ARG A 386 -21.23 45.87 -54.82
C ARG A 386 -22.58 46.57 -55.17
N LYS A 387 -23.21 47.21 -54.17
CA LYS A 387 -24.48 47.93 -54.39
C LYS A 387 -24.28 49.25 -55.10
N ASP A 388 -23.19 49.96 -54.84
CA ASP A 388 -22.91 51.26 -55.49
C ASP A 388 -22.35 51.12 -56.92
N ASN A 389 -21.87 49.92 -57.31
CA ASN A 389 -21.22 49.67 -58.59
C ASN A 389 -22.20 49.21 -59.70
N LYS A 390 -23.43 49.72 -59.73
CA LYS A 390 -24.35 49.41 -60.81
C LYS A 390 -24.22 50.26 -62.08
N ASN A 391 -23.33 51.25 -62.09
CA ASN A 391 -23.08 52.03 -63.28
C ASN A 391 -21.65 52.59 -63.29
N SER A 392 -20.68 51.84 -63.84
CA SER A 392 -19.65 52.31 -64.76
C SER A 392 -18.43 51.37 -64.77
N MET A 393 -18.12 50.87 -65.94
CA MET A 393 -16.82 50.31 -66.30
C MET A 393 -15.78 51.44 -66.26
N ARG A 394 -14.98 51.46 -65.19
CA ARG A 394 -13.58 51.95 -65.19
C ARG A 394 -13.09 51.77 -63.74
N TYR A 395 -12.07 50.94 -63.57
CA TYR A 395 -11.29 50.83 -62.34
C TYR A 395 -10.24 51.92 -62.34
N ASP A 396 -10.61 53.11 -61.96
CA ASP A 396 -9.79 54.24 -61.58
C ASP A 396 -10.50 54.89 -60.39
N VAL A 397 -10.65 54.11 -59.36
CA VAL A 397 -11.41 54.56 -58.20
C VAL A 397 -10.41 54.56 -57.03
N GLN A 398 -9.95 55.79 -56.76
CA GLN A 398 -9.11 56.14 -55.62
C GLN A 398 -9.68 55.50 -54.30
N GLU A 399 -11.01 55.33 -54.22
CA GLU A 399 -11.70 54.71 -53.12
C GLU A 399 -11.54 53.19 -53.01
N ILE A 400 -11.18 52.47 -54.10
CA ILE A 400 -10.82 51.07 -54.09
C ILE A 400 -9.44 50.89 -53.57
N ASP A 401 -8.51 51.76 -53.97
CA ASP A 401 -7.13 51.77 -53.50
C ASP A 401 -7.11 52.12 -51.99
N ASP A 402 -7.90 53.18 -51.60
CA ASP A 402 -8.08 53.49 -50.15
C ASP A 402 -8.73 52.36 -49.36
N LEU A 403 -9.63 51.60 -49.95
CA LEU A 403 -10.22 50.41 -49.27
C LEU A 403 -9.26 49.22 -49.27
N LEU A 404 -8.50 49.01 -50.36
CA LEU A 404 -7.42 48.02 -50.41
C LEU A 404 -6.28 48.40 -49.44
N ASP A 405 -5.92 49.68 -49.38
CA ASP A 405 -4.98 50.20 -48.39
C ASP A 405 -5.53 50.07 -46.97
N PHE A 406 -6.83 50.35 -46.76
CA PHE A 406 -7.50 50.11 -45.49
C PHE A 406 -7.54 48.60 -45.14
N LEU A 407 -7.88 47.75 -46.10
CA LEU A 407 -7.86 46.30 -45.91
C LEU A 407 -6.43 45.80 -45.68
N SER A 408 -5.44 46.30 -46.46
CA SER A 408 -4.05 45.95 -46.26
C SER A 408 -3.49 46.50 -44.94
N SER A 409 -3.91 47.72 -44.54
CA SER A 409 -3.56 48.26 -43.22
C SER A 409 -4.21 47.49 -42.08
N LYS A 410 -5.44 46.99 -42.26
CA LYS A 410 -6.12 46.13 -41.32
C LYS A 410 -5.54 44.72 -41.27
N ASP A 411 -5.18 44.16 -42.43
CA ASP A 411 -4.48 42.87 -42.48
C ASP A 411 -3.10 43.00 -41.81
N TYR A 412 -2.38 44.09 -42.01
CA TYR A 412 -1.12 44.38 -41.33
C TYR A 412 -1.29 44.58 -39.81
N GLU A 413 -2.39 45.24 -39.39
CA GLU A 413 -2.75 45.38 -37.97
C GLU A 413 -3.11 44.03 -37.32
N VAL A 414 -3.85 43.16 -38.05
CA VAL A 414 -4.19 41.82 -37.63
C VAL A 414 -2.95 40.91 -37.56
N GLU A 415 -2.09 40.99 -38.58
CA GLU A 415 -0.84 40.24 -38.63
C GLU A 415 0.11 40.64 -37.46
N ASN A 416 0.22 41.95 -37.19
CA ASN A 416 0.97 42.46 -36.04
C ASN A 416 0.34 42.01 -34.70
N LYS A 417 -1.00 41.99 -34.58
CA LYS A 417 -1.67 41.45 -33.35
C LYS A 417 -1.47 39.94 -33.20
N MET A 418 -1.52 39.20 -34.31
CA MET A 418 -1.22 37.78 -34.30
C MET A 418 0.23 37.52 -33.87
N LEU A 419 1.19 38.30 -34.43
CA LEU A 419 2.59 38.22 -34.05
C LEU A 419 2.82 38.55 -32.58
N THR A 420 2.07 39.56 -32.07
CA THR A 420 2.14 39.94 -30.64
C THR A 420 1.60 38.83 -29.76
N LEU A 421 0.46 38.22 -30.16
CA LEU A 421 -0.14 37.07 -29.45
C LEU A 421 0.72 35.81 -29.52
N GLU A 422 1.42 35.59 -30.66
CA GLU A 422 2.40 34.51 -30.77
C GLU A 422 3.60 34.75 -29.84
N LEU A 423 4.07 36.00 -29.76
CA LEU A 423 5.13 36.39 -28.82
C LEU A 423 4.69 36.24 -27.36
N GLU A 424 3.46 36.66 -27.01
CA GLU A 424 2.88 36.46 -25.69
C GLU A 424 2.68 34.97 -25.37
N MET A 425 2.22 34.17 -26.35
CA MET A 425 2.12 32.72 -26.18
C MET A 425 3.49 32.07 -26.01
N GLN A 426 4.52 32.53 -26.74
CA GLN A 426 5.90 32.07 -26.56
C GLN A 426 6.45 32.45 -25.17
N GLU A 427 6.18 33.69 -24.74
CA GLU A 427 6.56 34.13 -23.38
C GLU A 427 5.85 33.34 -22.30
N ASN A 428 4.54 33.11 -22.46
CA ASN A 428 3.77 32.29 -21.53
C ASN A 428 4.21 30.82 -21.53
N ARG A 429 4.60 30.25 -22.69
CA ARG A 429 5.22 28.93 -22.76
C ARG A 429 6.56 28.87 -22.01
N LYS A 430 7.39 29.92 -22.15
CA LYS A 430 8.66 30.02 -21.42
C LYS A 430 8.41 30.10 -19.90
N LYS A 431 7.42 30.90 -19.46
CA LYS A 431 7.03 31.01 -18.06
C LYS A 431 6.50 29.69 -17.53
N LEU A 432 5.68 28.98 -18.31
CA LEU A 432 5.17 27.64 -17.95
C LEU A 432 6.31 26.63 -17.82
N GLN A 433 7.25 26.66 -18.76
CA GLN A 433 8.42 25.79 -18.72
C GLN A 433 9.36 26.13 -17.56
N GLN A 434 9.43 27.40 -17.18
CA GLN A 434 10.16 27.82 -15.98
C GLN A 434 9.47 27.35 -14.71
N ILE A 435 8.13 27.46 -14.62
CA ILE A 435 7.32 26.94 -13.50
C ILE A 435 7.42 25.42 -13.42
N GLU A 436 7.38 24.70 -14.55
CA GLU A 436 7.60 23.26 -14.57
C GLU A 436 8.99 22.89 -14.05
N ASN A 437 10.04 23.61 -14.48
CA ASN A 437 11.40 23.39 -13.98
C ASN A 437 11.53 23.72 -12.48
N GLU A 438 10.87 24.80 -12.01
CA GLU A 438 10.83 25.13 -10.57
C GLU A 438 10.04 24.09 -9.79
N HIS A 439 8.93 23.60 -10.35
CA HIS A 439 8.15 22.50 -9.73
C HIS A 439 8.96 21.19 -9.65
N GLU A 440 9.70 20.85 -10.73
CA GLU A 440 10.61 19.70 -10.69
C GLU A 440 11.75 19.90 -9.68
N ALA A 441 12.26 21.12 -9.56
CA ALA A 441 13.29 21.43 -8.55
C ALA A 441 12.74 21.29 -7.13
N ILE A 442 11.54 21.84 -6.88
CA ILE A 442 10.83 21.72 -5.59
C ILE A 442 10.51 20.25 -5.29
N GLN A 443 10.06 19.49 -6.29
CA GLN A 443 9.80 18.07 -6.12
C GLN A 443 11.08 17.30 -5.75
N LYS A 444 12.20 17.62 -6.41
CA LYS A 444 13.51 17.05 -6.07
C LYS A 444 13.99 17.46 -4.67
N GLU A 445 13.72 18.69 -4.25
CA GLU A 445 14.00 19.15 -2.88
C GLU A 445 13.09 18.46 -1.86
N TYR A 446 11.80 18.32 -2.18
CA TYR A 446 10.85 17.60 -1.36
C TYR A 446 11.27 16.14 -1.18
N ASP A 447 11.66 15.46 -2.26
CA ASP A 447 12.14 14.08 -2.20
C ASP A 447 13.46 13.95 -1.43
N ARG A 448 14.34 14.97 -1.51
CA ARG A 448 15.56 15.05 -0.69
C ARG A 448 15.22 15.28 0.79
N ALA A 449 14.33 16.22 1.07
CA ALA A 449 13.87 16.52 2.43
C ALA A 449 13.16 15.30 3.04
N LYS A 450 12.34 14.60 2.25
CA LYS A 450 11.67 13.35 2.66
C LYS A 450 12.69 12.27 3.02
N LYS A 451 13.70 12.04 2.17
CA LYS A 451 14.81 11.12 2.45
C LYS A 451 15.64 11.51 3.67
N GLU A 452 15.84 12.82 3.87
CA GLU A 452 16.58 13.33 5.03
C GLU A 452 15.75 13.20 6.32
N VAL A 453 14.42 13.44 6.25
CA VAL A 453 13.49 13.18 7.36
C VAL A 453 13.47 11.68 7.69
N GLU A 454 13.40 10.80 6.69
CA GLU A 454 13.49 9.35 6.89
C GLU A 454 14.83 8.97 7.55
N ARG A 455 15.94 9.55 7.08
CA ARG A 455 17.29 9.33 7.65
C ARG A 455 17.40 9.86 9.08
N LEU A 456 16.82 11.03 9.35
CA LEU A 456 16.81 11.62 10.70
C LEU A 456 15.87 10.87 11.65
N THR A 457 14.76 10.33 11.12
CA THR A 457 13.83 9.50 11.89
C THR A 457 14.49 8.17 12.25
N THR A 458 15.17 7.54 11.29
CA THR A 458 15.93 6.31 11.53
C THR A 458 17.07 6.57 12.51
N LYS A 459 17.80 7.69 12.34
CA LYS A 459 18.89 8.07 13.24
C LYS A 459 18.38 8.42 14.66
N ARG A 460 17.18 8.99 14.77
CA ARG A 460 16.55 9.32 16.06
C ARG A 460 16.04 8.06 16.78
N ILE A 461 15.69 7.02 16.03
CA ILE A 461 15.37 5.71 16.59
C ILE A 461 16.64 5.03 17.10
N ASP A 462 17.72 5.11 16.34
CA ASP A 462 19.03 4.57 16.73
C ASP A 462 19.63 5.36 17.93
N ASP A 463 19.47 6.69 17.96
CA ASP A 463 19.93 7.55 19.07
C ASP A 463 19.09 7.37 20.35
N ILE A 464 17.81 7.00 20.24
CA ILE A 464 16.94 6.69 21.39
C ILE A 464 17.35 5.37 22.02
N ASP A 465 17.76 4.39 21.19
CA ASP A 465 18.23 3.08 21.68
C ASP A 465 19.62 3.19 22.37
N GLU A 466 20.47 4.16 21.98
CA GLU A 466 21.79 4.34 22.62
C GLU A 466 21.73 5.14 23.92
N ASP A 467 20.81 6.10 24.06
CA ASP A 467 20.74 6.96 25.26
C ASP A 467 19.94 6.30 26.41
N GLU A 468 19.00 5.41 26.11
CA GLU A 468 18.31 4.65 27.16
C GLU A 468 19.21 3.52 27.74
N TYR A 469 20.15 3.01 26.96
CA TYR A 469 21.08 1.97 27.42
C TYR A 469 22.18 2.49 28.36
N LYS A 470 22.35 3.82 28.47
CA LYS A 470 23.37 4.44 29.36
C LYS A 470 22.82 4.89 30.71
N ARG A 471 21.55 4.68 30.99
CA ARG A 471 20.90 5.12 32.24
C ARG A 471 20.41 3.99 33.15
N PHE A 472 20.78 2.75 32.83
CA PHE A 472 20.57 1.62 33.76
C PHE A 472 21.83 0.81 33.99
#